data_fac622c6587cd244ed44d4498d71473e
#
_entry.id   fac622c6587cd244ed44d4498d71473e
#
_cell.length_a   1.000
_cell.length_b   1.000
_cell.length_c   1.000
_cell.angle_alpha   90.00
_cell.angle_beta   90.00
_cell.angle_gamma   90.00
#
_symmetry.space_group_name_H-M   'P 1'
#
loop_
_entity.id
_entity.type
_entity.pdbx_description
1 polymer ?
#
loop_
_entity_poly.entity_id
_entity_poly.type
_entity_poly.pdbx_seq_one_letter_code
_entity_poly.pdbx_strand_id
1 'polypeptide(L)'
;MAASPSRRVSTGERLNTAETTGKLQQILAQRGLRMTKQRRVILQVMDTAEQHLDVDQILARAQKIDSGVHLVTVYRTIDLLKKQGLIDELDLLHLRGDRHYYESHGPRDHIHVACLRCGKVREFESRLYEQLKEQIARDFDMKVTISRTEVGGYCGACLAADPSLAAPSKATPHSASADDREHTRSH
;
A
#
# COMPACT_ATOMS: atom_id res chain seq x y z
N MET A 1 23.79 35.81 -50.52
CA MET A 1 23.48 36.40 -49.21
C MET A 1 21.97 36.44 -49.07
N ALA A 2 21.41 35.48 -48.41
CA ALA A 2 19.97 35.43 -48.14
C ALA A 2 19.79 35.14 -46.66
N ALA A 3 19.18 36.10 -45.94
CA ALA A 3 18.93 36.07 -44.53
C ALA A 3 17.70 35.19 -44.21
N SER A 4 17.86 34.26 -43.30
CA SER A 4 16.78 33.45 -42.75
C SER A 4 15.93 34.26 -41.77
N PRO A 5 14.60 34.14 -41.77
CA PRO A 5 13.76 34.78 -40.78
C PRO A 5 13.69 33.95 -39.49
N SER A 6 13.96 34.63 -38.38
CA SER A 6 13.80 34.19 -37.00
C SER A 6 12.34 33.77 -36.73
N ARG A 7 12.12 32.48 -36.35
CA ARG A 7 10.84 32.02 -35.80
C ARG A 7 10.73 32.45 -34.35
N ARG A 8 9.79 33.31 -34.08
CA ARG A 8 9.31 33.62 -32.70
C ARG A 8 8.65 32.36 -32.10
N VAL A 9 9.19 31.88 -31.01
CA VAL A 9 8.54 30.88 -30.17
C VAL A 9 7.47 31.59 -29.38
N SER A 10 6.20 31.28 -29.65
CA SER A 10 5.06 31.76 -28.88
C SER A 10 4.99 30.99 -27.57
N THR A 11 5.30 31.68 -26.50
CA THR A 11 5.05 31.28 -25.10
C THR A 11 3.54 31.24 -24.88
N GLY A 12 3.00 30.10 -24.44
CA GLY A 12 1.59 30.07 -24.04
C GLY A 12 0.92 28.71 -24.11
N GLU A 13 1.63 27.65 -23.81
CA GLU A 13 0.97 26.39 -23.49
C GLU A 13 0.52 26.43 -22.05
N ARG A 14 -0.71 26.87 -21.84
CA ARG A 14 -1.44 26.60 -20.58
C ARG A 14 -1.52 25.10 -20.45
N LEU A 15 -0.81 24.55 -19.46
CA LEU A 15 -1.00 23.19 -19.01
C LEU A 15 -2.48 23.00 -18.70
N ASN A 16 -3.15 22.37 -19.64
CA ASN A 16 -4.50 21.89 -19.50
C ASN A 16 -4.42 20.73 -18.48
N THR A 17 -4.58 21.04 -17.20
CA THR A 17 -4.80 20.05 -16.15
C THR A 17 -6.17 19.45 -16.36
N ALA A 18 -6.31 18.64 -17.41
CA ALA A 18 -7.37 17.67 -17.48
C ALA A 18 -7.14 16.75 -16.28
N GLU A 19 -7.93 16.96 -15.23
CA GLU A 19 -7.97 16.12 -14.03
C GLU A 19 -8.16 14.68 -14.49
N THR A 20 -7.07 13.91 -14.52
CA THR A 20 -7.17 12.47 -14.67
C THR A 20 -7.81 11.98 -13.38
N THR A 21 -9.12 11.85 -13.41
CA THR A 21 -9.91 11.37 -12.26
C THR A 21 -9.41 9.98 -11.92
N GLY A 22 -8.75 9.83 -10.77
CA GLY A 22 -8.17 8.56 -10.34
C GLY A 22 -9.22 7.48 -10.13
N LYS A 23 -8.78 6.23 -10.13
CA LYS A 23 -9.65 5.04 -9.99
C LYS A 23 -10.49 5.09 -8.70
N LEU A 24 -9.87 5.41 -7.56
CA LEU A 24 -10.57 5.53 -6.27
C LEU A 24 -11.63 6.62 -6.28
N GLN A 25 -11.33 7.77 -6.91
CA GLN A 25 -12.31 8.86 -7.05
C GLN A 25 -13.52 8.44 -7.87
N GLN A 26 -13.30 7.75 -9.00
CA GLN A 26 -14.37 7.26 -9.86
C GLN A 26 -15.28 6.29 -9.12
N ILE A 27 -14.71 5.30 -8.42
CA ILE A 27 -15.46 4.31 -7.67
C ILE A 27 -16.32 4.96 -6.57
N LEU A 28 -15.73 5.88 -5.78
CA LEU A 28 -16.47 6.56 -4.72
C LEU A 28 -17.60 7.45 -5.27
N ALA A 29 -17.37 8.12 -6.40
CA ALA A 29 -18.41 8.92 -7.08
C ALA A 29 -19.56 8.03 -7.58
N GLN A 30 -19.27 6.89 -8.20
CA GLN A 30 -20.27 5.91 -8.64
C GLN A 30 -21.10 5.35 -7.47
N ARG A 31 -20.50 5.24 -6.27
CA ARG A 31 -21.21 4.83 -5.04
C ARG A 31 -21.97 5.97 -4.36
N GLY A 32 -22.05 7.15 -4.97
CA GLY A 32 -22.79 8.31 -4.45
C GLY A 32 -22.16 8.96 -3.21
N LEU A 33 -20.87 8.71 -2.93
CA LEU A 33 -20.22 9.21 -1.75
C LEU A 33 -19.73 10.66 -1.96
N ARG A 34 -19.98 11.51 -0.94
CA ARG A 34 -19.65 12.94 -1.02
C ARG A 34 -18.15 13.14 -1.23
N MET A 35 -17.79 13.88 -2.28
CA MET A 35 -16.43 14.20 -2.67
C MET A 35 -16.07 15.64 -2.28
N THR A 36 -15.30 15.82 -1.20
CA THR A 36 -14.74 17.14 -0.81
C THR A 36 -13.43 17.40 -1.55
N LYS A 37 -13.00 18.67 -1.64
CA LYS A 37 -11.71 19.04 -2.25
C LYS A 37 -10.54 18.30 -1.60
N GLN A 38 -10.45 18.31 -0.27
CA GLN A 38 -9.38 17.63 0.47
C GLN A 38 -9.38 16.11 0.26
N ARG A 39 -10.58 15.48 0.21
CA ARG A 39 -10.68 14.05 -0.10
C ARG A 39 -10.15 13.73 -1.50
N ARG A 40 -10.46 14.54 -2.52
CA ARG A 40 -9.91 14.35 -3.87
C ARG A 40 -8.39 14.36 -3.88
N VAL A 41 -7.77 15.30 -3.16
CA VAL A 41 -6.30 15.38 -3.05
C VAL A 41 -5.72 14.12 -2.41
N ILE A 42 -6.33 13.63 -1.31
CA ILE A 42 -5.87 12.40 -0.65
C ILE A 42 -5.99 11.20 -1.60
N LEU A 43 -7.13 11.06 -2.28
CA LEU A 43 -7.35 9.97 -3.24
C LEU A 43 -6.37 10.05 -4.42
N GLN A 44 -6.08 11.26 -4.92
CA GLN A 44 -5.08 11.47 -5.96
C GLN A 44 -3.69 10.99 -5.51
N VAL A 45 -3.29 11.31 -4.28
CA VAL A 45 -2.02 10.85 -3.70
C VAL A 45 -1.97 9.33 -3.65
N MET A 46 -3.08 8.68 -3.25
CA MET A 46 -3.15 7.21 -3.14
C MET A 46 -3.21 6.54 -4.53
N ASP A 47 -3.96 7.10 -5.48
CA ASP A 47 -4.07 6.57 -6.84
C ASP A 47 -2.74 6.65 -7.64
N THR A 48 -1.89 7.63 -7.31
CA THR A 48 -0.59 7.84 -8.00
C THR A 48 0.61 7.27 -7.25
N ALA A 49 0.37 6.63 -6.11
CA ALA A 49 1.45 6.06 -5.32
C ALA A 49 1.97 4.76 -5.96
N GLU A 50 3.25 4.72 -6.27
CA GLU A 50 3.98 3.51 -6.70
C GLU A 50 4.42 2.63 -5.51
N GLN A 51 4.16 3.08 -4.29
CA GLN A 51 4.60 2.44 -3.05
C GLN A 51 3.48 2.51 -2.02
N HIS A 52 3.48 1.55 -1.10
CA HIS A 52 2.64 1.59 0.08
C HIS A 52 2.93 2.84 0.91
N LEU A 53 1.90 3.58 1.26
CA LEU A 53 2.03 4.82 2.01
C LEU A 53 1.48 4.64 3.42
N ASP A 54 2.21 5.14 4.41
CA ASP A 54 1.67 5.36 5.75
C ASP A 54 0.89 6.69 5.81
N VAL A 55 0.18 6.92 6.93
CA VAL A 55 -0.64 8.11 7.15
C VAL A 55 0.17 9.40 7.04
N ASP A 56 1.40 9.41 7.59
CA ASP A 56 2.27 10.59 7.59
C ASP A 56 2.73 10.92 6.17
N GLN A 57 3.04 9.90 5.38
CA GLN A 57 3.43 10.04 3.98
C GLN A 57 2.26 10.53 3.12
N ILE A 58 1.05 9.99 3.34
CA ILE A 58 -0.17 10.46 2.67
C ILE A 58 -0.40 11.94 3.01
N LEU A 59 -0.34 12.30 4.29
CA LEU A 59 -0.52 13.68 4.75
C LEU A 59 0.52 14.61 4.11
N ALA A 60 1.80 14.26 4.21
CA ALA A 60 2.89 15.07 3.68
C ALA A 60 2.79 15.30 2.16
N ARG A 61 2.40 14.27 1.40
CA ARG A 61 2.18 14.39 -0.05
C ARG A 61 0.95 15.21 -0.37
N ALA A 62 -0.15 15.01 0.36
CA ALA A 62 -1.40 15.75 0.18
C ALA A 62 -1.23 17.23 0.48
N GLN A 63 -0.48 17.59 1.53
CA GLN A 63 -0.19 18.99 1.90
C GLN A 63 0.68 19.73 0.89
N LYS A 64 1.47 19.04 0.07
CA LYS A 64 2.17 19.64 -1.07
C LYS A 64 1.22 20.10 -2.17
N ILE A 65 0.04 19.49 -2.29
CA ILE A 65 -0.98 19.83 -3.28
C ILE A 65 -1.98 20.84 -2.70
N ASP A 66 -2.42 20.62 -1.45
CA ASP A 66 -3.35 21.49 -0.72
C ASP A 66 -2.95 21.53 0.76
N SER A 67 -2.35 22.62 1.20
CA SER A 67 -1.91 22.81 2.59
C SER A 67 -3.05 22.77 3.62
N GLY A 68 -4.31 22.89 3.19
CA GLY A 68 -5.50 22.77 4.03
C GLY A 68 -5.88 21.33 4.37
N VAL A 69 -5.13 20.32 3.90
CA VAL A 69 -5.37 18.92 4.30
C VAL A 69 -4.84 18.69 5.71
N HIS A 70 -5.71 18.20 6.60
CA HIS A 70 -5.40 17.89 7.98
C HIS A 70 -5.41 16.38 8.23
N LEU A 71 -4.62 15.93 9.21
CA LEU A 71 -4.46 14.54 9.60
C LEU A 71 -5.81 13.83 9.83
N VAL A 72 -6.74 14.48 10.50
CA VAL A 72 -8.10 13.93 10.74
C VAL A 72 -8.84 13.65 9.44
N THR A 73 -8.60 14.43 8.38
CA THR A 73 -9.22 14.20 7.06
C THR A 73 -8.60 13.00 6.36
N VAL A 74 -7.29 12.78 6.55
CA VAL A 74 -6.62 11.57 6.06
C VAL A 74 -7.23 10.34 6.69
N TYR A 75 -7.28 10.27 8.03
CA TYR A 75 -7.90 9.13 8.74
C TYR A 75 -9.36 8.87 8.32
N ARG A 76 -10.19 9.91 8.26
CA ARG A 76 -11.59 9.77 7.79
C ARG A 76 -11.70 9.27 6.36
N THR A 77 -10.75 9.61 5.50
CA THR A 77 -10.73 9.13 4.11
C THR A 77 -10.29 7.67 4.05
N ILE A 78 -9.26 7.30 4.81
CA ILE A 78 -8.78 5.92 4.96
C ILE A 78 -9.90 5.02 5.49
N ASP A 79 -10.56 5.42 6.59
CA ASP A 79 -11.68 4.67 7.17
C ASP A 79 -12.82 4.47 6.17
N LEU A 80 -13.12 5.50 5.38
CA LEU A 80 -14.11 5.39 4.33
C LEU A 80 -13.69 4.35 3.28
N LEU A 81 -12.45 4.41 2.81
CA LEU A 81 -11.93 3.47 1.82
C LEU A 81 -11.92 2.03 2.33
N LYS A 82 -11.51 1.81 3.58
CA LYS A 82 -11.57 0.51 4.26
C LYS A 82 -13.01 -0.02 4.33
N LYS A 83 -13.97 0.80 4.78
CA LYS A 83 -15.40 0.43 4.83
C LYS A 83 -15.98 0.11 3.46
N GLN A 84 -15.43 0.70 2.40
CA GLN A 84 -15.83 0.44 1.03
C GLN A 84 -15.09 -0.75 0.41
N GLY A 85 -14.13 -1.37 1.11
CA GLY A 85 -13.29 -2.46 0.60
C GLY A 85 -12.46 -2.02 -0.60
N LEU A 86 -11.93 -0.80 -0.59
CA LEU A 86 -11.13 -0.24 -1.68
C LEU A 86 -9.64 -0.20 -1.38
N ILE A 87 -9.27 -0.34 -0.13
CA ILE A 87 -7.88 -0.42 0.33
C ILE A 87 -7.72 -1.52 1.38
N ASP A 88 -6.54 -2.11 1.40
CA ASP A 88 -6.07 -2.95 2.48
C ASP A 88 -5.18 -2.16 3.42
N GLU A 89 -5.27 -2.52 4.70
CA GLU A 89 -4.34 -2.11 5.74
C GLU A 89 -3.34 -3.22 5.96
N LEU A 90 -2.08 -2.89 5.85
CA LEU A 90 -0.98 -3.81 6.00
C LEU A 90 -0.22 -3.49 7.28
N ASP A 91 -0.19 -4.44 8.18
CA ASP A 91 0.71 -4.44 9.33
C ASP A 91 2.03 -5.09 8.89
N LEU A 92 2.79 -4.39 8.01
CA LEU A 92 4.02 -4.93 7.46
C LEU A 92 5.00 -5.25 8.58
N LEU A 93 5.08 -6.55 8.94
CA LEU A 93 6.03 -7.23 9.82
C LEU A 93 6.92 -6.26 10.63
N HIS A 94 6.34 -5.60 11.64
CA HIS A 94 7.08 -4.83 12.65
C HIS A 94 8.20 -3.91 12.11
N LEU A 95 7.98 -3.31 10.93
CA LEU A 95 8.85 -2.26 10.42
C LEU A 95 8.71 -1.03 11.34
N ARG A 96 9.40 -1.07 12.49
CA ARG A 96 9.53 0.02 13.46
C ARG A 96 8.21 0.69 13.87
N GLY A 97 7.51 0.10 14.86
CA GLY A 97 6.36 0.70 15.55
C GLY A 97 5.03 0.46 14.85
N ASP A 98 3.95 0.94 15.45
CA ASP A 98 2.55 0.78 15.05
C ASP A 98 2.19 1.53 13.74
N ARG A 99 3.01 1.41 12.69
CA ARG A 99 2.76 2.05 11.40
C ARG A 99 1.97 1.13 10.52
N HIS A 100 0.76 1.56 10.19
CA HIS A 100 -0.09 0.90 9.21
C HIS A 100 0.21 1.48 7.83
N TYR A 101 0.40 0.59 6.85
CA TYR A 101 0.55 0.94 5.45
C TYR A 101 -0.75 0.68 4.72
N TYR A 102 -1.03 1.47 3.70
CA TYR A 102 -2.26 1.39 2.94
C TYR A 102 -1.95 1.20 1.47
N GLU A 103 -2.67 0.28 0.84
CA GLU A 103 -2.63 0.07 -0.60
C GLU A 103 -4.03 -0.01 -1.19
N SER A 104 -4.18 0.39 -2.45
CA SER A 104 -5.40 0.16 -3.20
C SER A 104 -5.48 -1.31 -3.62
N HIS A 105 -6.65 -1.93 -3.53
CA HIS A 105 -6.84 -3.29 -4.00
C HIS A 105 -6.39 -3.46 -5.45
N GLY A 106 -5.34 -4.22 -5.66
CA GLY A 106 -4.88 -4.67 -6.95
C GLY A 106 -5.75 -5.83 -7.48
N PRO A 107 -5.73 -6.07 -8.80
CA PRO A 107 -6.48 -7.17 -9.41
C PRO A 107 -5.90 -8.57 -9.11
N ARG A 108 -4.74 -8.66 -8.50
CA ARG A 108 -4.03 -9.92 -8.21
C ARG A 108 -3.48 -9.93 -6.81
N ASP A 109 -3.54 -11.11 -6.20
CA ASP A 109 -2.85 -11.36 -4.95
C ASP A 109 -1.33 -11.34 -5.17
N HIS A 110 -0.61 -10.69 -4.29
CA HIS A 110 0.84 -10.57 -4.32
C HIS A 110 1.43 -10.75 -2.92
N ILE A 111 2.74 -11.00 -2.90
CA ILE A 111 3.51 -11.16 -1.68
C ILE A 111 4.23 -9.84 -1.43
N HIS A 112 4.13 -9.31 -0.21
CA HIS A 112 4.90 -8.15 0.21
C HIS A 112 6.28 -8.59 0.67
N VAL A 113 7.32 -8.00 0.08
CA VAL A 113 8.72 -8.24 0.46
C VAL A 113 9.28 -6.98 1.07
N ALA A 114 9.52 -7.00 2.38
CA ALA A 114 9.90 -5.84 3.16
C ALA A 114 11.35 -5.91 3.66
N CYS A 115 12.10 -4.80 3.52
CA CYS A 115 13.42 -4.68 4.14
C CYS A 115 13.29 -4.18 5.58
N LEU A 116 13.66 -5.01 6.55
CA LEU A 116 13.55 -4.73 7.98
C LEU A 116 14.45 -3.58 8.47
N ARG A 117 15.45 -3.15 7.67
CA ARG A 117 16.32 -2.03 8.02
C ARG A 117 15.86 -0.69 7.44
N CYS A 118 15.64 -0.63 6.13
CA CYS A 118 15.30 0.64 5.46
C CYS A 118 13.81 0.82 5.19
N GLY A 119 12.96 -0.17 5.50
CA GLY A 119 11.52 -0.10 5.32
C GLY A 119 11.05 -0.16 3.86
N LYS A 120 11.94 -0.46 2.91
CA LYS A 120 11.54 -0.57 1.50
C LYS A 120 10.69 -1.80 1.30
N VAL A 121 9.47 -1.63 0.81
CA VAL A 121 8.54 -2.69 0.46
C VAL A 121 8.51 -2.86 -1.07
N ARG A 122 8.37 -4.11 -1.53
CA ARG A 122 8.17 -4.48 -2.93
C ARG A 122 7.08 -5.52 -3.01
N GLU A 123 6.34 -5.49 -4.08
CA GLU A 123 5.36 -6.50 -4.44
C GLU A 123 6.03 -7.60 -5.26
N PHE A 124 5.62 -8.83 -5.03
CA PHE A 124 6.11 -9.99 -5.75
C PHE A 124 4.94 -10.89 -6.14
N GLU A 125 4.70 -11.01 -7.44
CA GLU A 125 3.73 -11.95 -8.01
C GLU A 125 4.39 -13.30 -8.26
N SER A 126 3.74 -14.40 -7.89
CA SER A 126 4.29 -15.75 -8.09
C SER A 126 3.20 -16.76 -8.44
N ARG A 127 3.44 -17.54 -9.49
CA ARG A 127 2.59 -18.70 -9.81
C ARG A 127 2.56 -19.74 -8.69
N LEU A 128 3.64 -19.88 -7.94
CA LEU A 128 3.69 -20.80 -6.80
C LEU A 128 2.72 -20.37 -5.70
N TYR A 129 2.53 -19.07 -5.52
CA TYR A 129 1.58 -18.55 -4.55
C TYR A 129 0.13 -18.89 -4.96
N GLU A 130 -0.20 -18.76 -6.23
CA GLU A 130 -1.50 -19.17 -6.75
C GLU A 130 -1.71 -20.69 -6.58
N GLN A 131 -0.71 -21.50 -6.93
CA GLN A 131 -0.77 -22.96 -6.74
C GLN A 131 -0.96 -23.35 -5.28
N LEU A 132 -0.30 -22.65 -4.34
CA LEU A 132 -0.50 -22.87 -2.90
C LEU A 132 -1.94 -22.60 -2.48
N LYS A 133 -2.55 -21.50 -2.92
CA LYS A 133 -3.96 -21.19 -2.64
C LYS A 133 -4.91 -22.24 -3.20
N GLU A 134 -4.66 -22.69 -4.44
CA GLU A 134 -5.43 -23.75 -5.06
C GLU A 134 -5.29 -25.09 -4.29
N GLN A 135 -4.08 -25.40 -3.81
CA GLN A 135 -3.85 -26.58 -2.99
C GLN A 135 -4.62 -26.49 -1.68
N ILE A 136 -4.52 -25.36 -0.97
CA ILE A 136 -5.27 -25.13 0.28
C ILE A 136 -6.77 -25.28 0.03
N ALA A 137 -7.29 -24.70 -1.06
CA ALA A 137 -8.71 -24.79 -1.38
C ALA A 137 -9.15 -26.26 -1.57
N ARG A 138 -8.33 -27.08 -2.22
CA ARG A 138 -8.61 -28.52 -2.43
C ARG A 138 -8.47 -29.34 -1.14
N ASP A 139 -7.36 -29.14 -0.41
CA ASP A 139 -7.03 -29.99 0.74
C ASP A 139 -7.98 -29.74 1.93
N PHE A 140 -8.55 -28.53 2.03
CA PHE A 140 -9.46 -28.13 3.10
C PHE A 140 -10.91 -27.93 2.65
N ASP A 141 -11.25 -28.25 1.39
CA ASP A 141 -12.60 -28.03 0.80
C ASP A 141 -13.14 -26.62 1.09
N MET A 142 -12.32 -25.58 0.86
CA MET A 142 -12.66 -24.22 1.18
C MET A 142 -12.51 -23.27 -0.01
N LYS A 143 -13.33 -22.22 -0.04
CA LYS A 143 -13.13 -21.08 -0.95
C LYS A 143 -12.19 -20.08 -0.30
N VAL A 144 -10.94 -19.98 -0.76
CA VAL A 144 -10.01 -18.95 -0.33
C VAL A 144 -10.52 -17.58 -0.79
N THR A 145 -10.83 -16.70 0.14
CA THR A 145 -11.34 -15.34 -0.13
C THR A 145 -10.35 -14.25 0.24
N ILE A 146 -9.43 -14.53 1.14
CA ILE A 146 -8.37 -13.63 1.59
C ILE A 146 -7.10 -14.45 1.70
N SER A 147 -6.02 -13.93 1.12
CA SER A 147 -4.69 -14.51 1.26
C SER A 147 -3.68 -13.37 1.37
N ARG A 148 -2.93 -13.34 2.47
CA ARG A 148 -1.91 -12.32 2.74
C ARG A 148 -0.61 -13.00 3.08
N THR A 149 0.47 -12.60 2.41
CA THR A 149 1.80 -13.15 2.68
C THR A 149 2.82 -12.03 2.69
N GLU A 150 3.63 -12.03 3.73
CA GLU A 150 4.69 -11.06 3.92
C GLU A 150 6.01 -11.79 4.13
N VAL A 151 7.06 -11.26 3.52
CA VAL A 151 8.43 -11.75 3.65
C VAL A 151 9.33 -10.61 4.11
N GLY A 152 9.86 -10.74 5.32
CA GLY A 152 10.81 -9.79 5.90
C GLY A 152 12.25 -10.24 5.74
N GLY A 153 13.16 -9.30 5.45
CA GLY A 153 14.59 -9.57 5.32
C GLY A 153 15.39 -8.29 5.17
N TYR A 154 16.63 -8.39 4.72
CA TYR A 154 17.48 -7.23 4.48
C TYR A 154 17.83 -7.11 3.00
N CYS A 155 17.62 -5.95 2.40
CA CYS A 155 17.98 -5.74 1.01
C CYS A 155 19.51 -5.66 0.82
N GLY A 156 19.98 -5.92 -0.41
CA GLY A 156 21.41 -5.94 -0.71
C GLY A 156 22.14 -4.65 -0.34
N ALA A 157 21.52 -3.47 -0.50
CA ALA A 157 22.13 -2.20 -0.09
C ALA A 157 22.32 -2.12 1.45
N CYS A 158 21.35 -2.63 2.22
CA CYS A 158 21.46 -2.66 3.68
C CYS A 158 22.49 -3.68 4.17
N LEU A 159 22.58 -4.85 3.52
CA LEU A 159 23.61 -5.86 3.81
C LEU A 159 25.02 -5.35 3.47
N ALA A 160 25.17 -4.64 2.35
CA ALA A 160 26.45 -4.02 1.97
C ALA A 160 26.89 -2.92 2.96
N ALA A 161 25.92 -2.16 3.49
CA ALA A 161 26.21 -1.11 4.48
C ALA A 161 26.46 -1.66 5.90
N ASP A 162 26.00 -2.87 6.19
CA ASP A 162 26.14 -3.53 7.49
C ASP A 162 26.11 -5.06 7.32
N PRO A 163 27.27 -5.68 7.10
CA PRO A 163 27.39 -7.13 6.93
C PRO A 163 26.95 -7.95 8.14
N SER A 164 26.87 -7.36 9.35
CA SER A 164 26.41 -8.06 10.55
C SER A 164 24.94 -8.52 10.45
N LEU A 165 24.17 -7.88 9.60
CA LEU A 165 22.76 -8.25 9.32
C LEU A 165 22.61 -9.60 8.60
N ALA A 166 23.68 -10.10 7.99
CA ALA A 166 23.67 -11.42 7.32
C ALA A 166 23.78 -12.59 8.32
N ALA A 167 24.15 -12.31 9.59
CA ALA A 167 24.19 -13.35 10.60
C ALA A 167 22.78 -13.93 10.84
N PRO A 168 22.65 -15.26 11.00
CA PRO A 168 21.35 -15.88 11.25
C PRO A 168 20.74 -15.25 12.52
N SER A 169 19.60 -14.60 12.34
CA SER A 169 18.77 -14.14 13.46
C SER A 169 18.47 -15.39 14.30
N LYS A 170 18.82 -15.37 15.59
CA LYS A 170 18.26 -16.34 16.54
C LYS A 170 16.76 -16.11 16.48
N ALA A 171 16.05 -17.00 15.77
CA ALA A 171 14.60 -16.98 15.74
C ALA A 171 14.11 -16.98 17.18
N THR A 172 13.53 -15.90 17.63
CA THR A 172 12.77 -15.89 18.88
C THR A 172 11.62 -16.86 18.62
N PRO A 173 11.51 -17.97 19.37
CA PRO A 173 10.36 -18.85 19.21
C PRO A 173 9.13 -18.00 19.49
N HIS A 174 8.20 -17.98 18.55
CA HIS A 174 6.86 -17.47 18.79
C HIS A 174 6.37 -18.08 20.08
N SER A 175 6.22 -17.27 21.12
CA SER A 175 5.47 -17.68 22.30
C SER A 175 4.04 -17.91 21.84
N ALA A 176 3.73 -19.16 21.51
CA ALA A 176 2.36 -19.60 21.42
C ALA A 176 1.72 -19.25 22.76
N SER A 177 0.84 -18.29 22.78
CA SER A 177 -0.02 -17.98 23.90
C SER A 177 -0.77 -19.28 24.24
N ALA A 178 -0.39 -19.87 25.36
CA ALA A 178 -1.05 -21.02 25.96
C ALA A 178 -2.39 -20.56 26.52
N ASP A 179 -3.41 -20.52 25.67
CA ASP A 179 -4.79 -20.27 26.10
C ASP A 179 -5.81 -21.00 25.21
N ASP A 180 -5.55 -22.31 25.02
CA ASP A 180 -6.54 -23.23 24.45
C ASP A 180 -6.46 -24.60 25.15
N ARG A 181 -6.57 -24.58 26.47
CA ARG A 181 -6.91 -25.79 27.23
C ARG A 181 -8.04 -25.47 28.16
N GLU A 182 -9.27 -25.56 27.68
CA GLU A 182 -10.42 -25.98 28.49
C GLU A 182 -11.73 -25.85 27.69
N HIS A 183 -11.98 -26.78 26.80
CA HIS A 183 -13.35 -27.12 26.38
C HIS A 183 -13.43 -28.53 25.80
N THR A 184 -13.05 -29.52 26.64
CA THR A 184 -13.49 -30.89 26.42
C THR A 184 -13.86 -31.48 27.76
N ARG A 185 -15.12 -31.34 28.14
CA ARG A 185 -15.94 -32.29 28.92
C ARG A 185 -17.28 -31.69 29.22
N SER A 186 -18.33 -32.18 28.61
CA SER A 186 -19.55 -32.71 29.21
C SER A 186 -20.73 -32.68 28.25
N HIS A 187 -21.20 -33.84 28.02
CA HIS A 187 -22.47 -34.32 27.49
C HIS A 187 -22.64 -34.41 25.99
#